data_a0f0dbbe7ac3203ece7ebd92ac1786c3
#
_entry.id   a0f0dbbe7ac3203ece7ebd92ac1786c3
#
_cell.length_a   1.000
_cell.length_b   1.000
_cell.length_c   1.000
_cell.angle_alpha   90.00
_cell.angle_beta   90.00
_cell.angle_gamma   90.00
#
_symmetry.space_group_name_H-M   'P 1'
#
loop_
_entity.id
_entity.type
_entity.pdbx_description
1 polymer ?
#
loop_
_entity_poly.entity_id
_entity_poly.type
_entity_poly.pdbx_seq_one_letter_code
_entity_poly.pdbx_strand_id
1 'polypeptide(L)'
;MKIVMLGTGYVGLVTGSCFSEFGYEVICVDKDNEKINNLENGILQIFEPGLETLVSKNYKNGKLKFSNSIESSIIDADAIFIAVGTPERRGDGHADLTYVYAAAREIAPILKK
;
A
#
# COMPACT_ATOMS: atom_id res chain seq x y z
N MET A 1 -13.43 2.59 9.71
CA MET A 1 -13.22 2.48 8.25
C MET A 1 -11.94 1.71 7.98
N LYS A 2 -12.01 0.75 7.10
CA LYS A 2 -10.86 -0.04 6.68
C LYS A 2 -10.39 0.41 5.30
N ILE A 3 -9.13 0.80 5.21
CA ILE A 3 -8.52 1.31 3.97
C ILE A 3 -7.44 0.34 3.52
N VAL A 4 -7.41 0.03 2.24
CA VAL A 4 -6.37 -0.81 1.65
C VAL A 4 -5.57 0.04 0.66
N MET A 5 -4.24 0.00 0.82
CA MET A 5 -3.29 0.65 -0.09
C MET A 5 -2.62 -0.43 -0.92
N LEU A 6 -2.80 -0.40 -2.22
CA LEU A 6 -2.10 -1.33 -3.11
C LEU A 6 -0.80 -0.68 -3.58
N GLY A 7 0.30 -1.20 -3.08
CA GLY A 7 1.63 -0.68 -3.33
C GLY A 7 2.24 -0.07 -2.07
N THR A 8 3.52 -0.37 -1.84
CA THR A 8 4.27 0.12 -0.67
C THR A 8 5.45 0.99 -1.07
N GLY A 9 5.33 1.66 -2.22
CA GLY A 9 6.28 2.69 -2.61
C GLY A 9 6.05 3.96 -1.79
N TYR A 10 6.66 5.05 -2.21
CA TYR A 10 6.59 6.32 -1.47
C TYR A 10 5.15 6.75 -1.18
N VAL A 11 4.33 6.84 -2.22
CA VAL A 11 2.95 7.33 -2.07
C VAL A 11 2.12 6.41 -1.18
N GLY A 12 2.16 5.11 -1.44
CA GLY A 12 1.36 4.14 -0.70
C GLY A 12 1.73 4.08 0.77
N LEU A 13 3.02 4.04 1.06
CA LEU A 13 3.48 3.93 2.44
C LEU A 13 3.24 5.20 3.24
N VAL A 14 3.56 6.36 2.67
CA VAL A 14 3.34 7.66 3.34
C VAL A 14 1.85 7.90 3.57
N THR A 15 1.04 7.73 2.54
CA THR A 15 -0.41 7.96 2.62
C THR A 15 -1.07 6.98 3.59
N GLY A 16 -0.72 5.69 3.49
CA GLY A 16 -1.25 4.67 4.39
C GLY A 16 -0.89 4.94 5.84
N SER A 17 0.35 5.34 6.09
CA SER A 17 0.80 5.66 7.45
C SER A 17 0.07 6.88 8.01
N CYS A 18 -0.17 7.89 7.20
CA CYS A 18 -0.94 9.07 7.61
C CYS A 18 -2.38 8.71 7.94
N PHE A 19 -3.04 7.90 7.13
CA PHE A 19 -4.41 7.46 7.42
C PHE A 19 -4.47 6.66 8.73
N SER A 20 -3.49 5.79 8.98
CA SER A 20 -3.46 5.04 10.22
C SER A 20 -3.26 5.95 11.44
N GLU A 21 -2.50 7.01 11.28
CA GLU A 21 -2.30 8.01 12.35
C GLU A 21 -3.60 8.75 12.68
N PHE A 22 -4.47 8.95 11.68
CA PHE A 22 -5.79 9.54 11.90
C PHE A 22 -6.79 8.57 12.55
N GLY A 23 -6.41 7.33 12.78
CA GLY A 23 -7.23 6.34 13.45
C GLY A 23 -7.92 5.33 12.55
N TYR A 24 -7.71 5.40 11.24
CA TYR A 24 -8.25 4.41 10.31
C TYR A 24 -7.45 3.12 10.37
N GLU A 25 -8.11 2.01 10.12
CA GLU A 25 -7.44 0.72 9.96
C GLU A 25 -6.92 0.64 8.52
N VAL A 26 -5.61 0.47 8.36
CA VAL A 26 -4.96 0.47 7.04
C VAL A 26 -4.18 -0.81 6.82
N ILE A 27 -4.36 -1.42 5.65
CA ILE A 27 -3.53 -2.54 5.20
C ILE A 27 -2.80 -2.10 3.94
N CYS A 28 -1.48 -2.11 3.99
CA CYS A 28 -0.63 -1.86 2.83
C CYS A 28 -0.26 -3.19 2.20
N VAL A 29 -0.54 -3.34 0.92
CA VAL A 29 -0.34 -4.59 0.19
C VAL A 29 0.72 -4.41 -0.88
N ASP A 30 1.64 -5.35 -0.96
CA ASP A 30 2.63 -5.41 -2.02
C ASP A 30 2.89 -6.88 -2.36
N LYS A 31 3.06 -7.17 -3.63
CA LYS A 31 3.35 -8.54 -4.08
C LYS A 31 4.77 -8.96 -3.78
N ASP A 32 5.66 -8.01 -3.55
CA ASP A 32 7.06 -8.28 -3.21
C ASP A 32 7.16 -8.68 -1.75
N ASN A 33 7.35 -9.98 -1.52
CA ASN A 33 7.45 -10.54 -0.18
C ASN A 33 8.62 -9.96 0.62
N GLU A 34 9.71 -9.62 -0.05
CA GLU A 34 10.87 -9.02 0.60
C GLU A 34 10.54 -7.64 1.15
N LYS A 35 9.83 -6.82 0.37
CA LYS A 35 9.38 -5.50 0.83
C LYS A 35 8.49 -5.62 2.05
N ILE A 36 7.53 -6.52 2.02
CA ILE A 36 6.60 -6.73 3.14
C ILE A 36 7.35 -7.20 4.37
N ASN A 37 8.25 -8.15 4.20
CA ASN A 37 9.04 -8.68 5.30
C ASN A 37 9.91 -7.59 5.95
N ASN A 38 10.54 -6.74 5.14
CA ASN A 38 11.32 -5.62 5.63
C ASN A 38 10.46 -4.64 6.42
N LEU A 39 9.29 -4.29 5.90
CA LEU A 39 8.39 -3.36 6.59
C LEU A 39 7.91 -3.90 7.93
N GLU A 40 7.60 -5.20 7.99
CA GLU A 40 7.20 -5.84 9.24
C GLU A 40 8.31 -5.87 10.28
N ASN A 41 9.55 -5.81 9.84
CA ASN A 41 10.72 -5.75 10.71
C ASN A 41 11.21 -4.32 10.98
N GLY A 42 10.46 -3.32 10.55
CA GLY A 42 10.79 -1.92 10.78
C GLY A 42 11.85 -1.35 9.83
N ILE A 43 12.14 -2.06 8.74
CA ILE A 43 13.13 -1.64 7.75
C ILE A 43 12.42 -0.91 6.62
N LEU A 44 12.67 0.39 6.50
CA LEU A 44 12.10 1.21 5.43
C LEU A 44 13.16 1.52 4.39
N GLN A 45 12.78 1.40 3.12
CA GLN A 45 13.65 1.75 2.00
C GLN A 45 13.41 3.17 1.50
N ILE A 46 12.45 3.86 2.12
CA ILE A 46 12.06 5.22 1.77
C ILE A 46 12.57 6.16 2.84
N PHE A 47 13.26 7.21 2.43
CA PHE A 47 13.85 8.19 3.32
C PHE A 47 12.93 9.40 3.43
N GLU A 48 12.07 9.39 4.45
CA GLU A 48 11.17 10.51 4.74
C GLU A 48 11.25 10.81 6.23
N PRO A 49 11.56 12.05 6.62
CA PRO A 49 11.68 12.39 8.06
C PRO A 49 10.40 12.07 8.82
N GLY A 50 10.57 11.34 9.92
CA GLY A 50 9.43 10.98 10.78
C GLY A 50 8.63 9.77 10.34
N LEU A 51 8.82 9.28 9.12
CA LEU A 51 8.04 8.16 8.60
C LEU A 51 8.29 6.87 9.39
N GLU A 52 9.53 6.58 9.72
CA GLU A 52 9.90 5.39 10.47
C GLU A 52 9.18 5.32 11.82
N THR A 53 9.15 6.44 12.54
CA THR A 53 8.45 6.54 13.81
C THR A 53 6.95 6.33 13.64
N LEU A 54 6.37 6.95 12.62
CA LEU A 54 4.95 6.86 12.32
C LEU A 54 4.53 5.42 11.98
N VAL A 55 5.30 4.76 11.12
CA VAL A 55 5.06 3.36 10.74
C VAL A 55 5.17 2.45 11.95
N SER A 56 6.25 2.59 12.72
CA SER A 56 6.48 1.75 13.90
C SER A 56 5.37 1.89 14.93
N LYS A 57 4.97 3.11 15.23
CA LYS A 57 3.89 3.39 16.19
C LYS A 57 2.58 2.73 15.77
N ASN A 58 2.17 2.94 14.52
CA ASN A 58 0.88 2.46 14.04
C ASN A 58 0.87 0.96 13.78
N TYR A 59 2.01 0.40 13.42
CA TYR A 59 2.15 -1.05 13.29
C TYR A 59 1.97 -1.74 14.65
N LYS A 60 2.60 -1.21 15.69
CA LYS A 60 2.47 -1.73 17.06
C LYS A 60 1.06 -1.59 17.60
N ASN A 61 0.36 -0.52 17.24
CA ASN A 61 -1.02 -0.28 17.67
C ASN A 61 -2.04 -1.13 16.91
N GLY A 62 -1.63 -1.85 15.87
CA GLY A 62 -2.53 -2.64 15.04
C GLY A 62 -3.35 -1.83 14.04
N LYS A 63 -3.09 -0.54 13.90
CA LYS A 63 -3.78 0.31 12.93
C LYS A 63 -3.19 0.21 11.54
N LEU A 64 -1.91 -0.10 11.43
CA LEU A 64 -1.22 -0.28 10.16
C LEU A 64 -0.75 -1.71 10.04
N LYS A 65 -1.13 -2.37 8.97
CA LYS A 65 -0.75 -3.76 8.68
C LYS A 65 -0.15 -3.86 7.30
N PHE A 66 0.64 -4.89 7.08
CA PHE A 66 1.25 -5.19 5.79
C PHE A 66 0.85 -6.58 5.35
N SER A 67 0.62 -6.77 4.05
CA SER A 67 0.24 -8.06 3.51
C SER A 67 0.75 -8.22 2.08
N ASN A 68 0.98 -9.45 1.67
CA ASN A 68 1.28 -9.79 0.28
C ASN A 68 0.07 -10.36 -0.46
N SER A 69 -1.09 -10.40 0.19
CA SER A 69 -2.32 -10.94 -0.38
C SER A 69 -3.34 -9.84 -0.61
N ILE A 70 -3.65 -9.56 -1.88
CA ILE A 70 -4.69 -8.61 -2.25
C ILE A 70 -6.05 -9.16 -1.85
N GLU A 71 -6.33 -10.41 -2.19
CA GLU A 71 -7.64 -11.01 -1.99
C GLU A 71 -8.10 -10.95 -0.53
N SER A 72 -7.26 -11.42 0.40
CA SER A 72 -7.63 -11.41 1.82
C SER A 72 -7.69 -10.00 2.41
N SER A 73 -6.95 -9.06 1.85
CA SER A 73 -6.89 -7.70 2.37
C SER A 73 -8.11 -6.88 2.02
N ILE A 74 -8.69 -7.06 0.83
CA ILE A 74 -9.76 -6.19 0.32
C ILE A 74 -11.17 -6.68 0.66
N ILE A 75 -11.33 -7.86 1.26
CA ILE A 75 -12.65 -8.47 1.50
C ILE A 75 -13.61 -7.50 2.21
N ASP A 76 -13.18 -6.83 3.25
CA ASP A 76 -14.04 -5.93 4.03
C ASP A 76 -13.58 -4.47 3.92
N ALA A 77 -12.86 -4.13 2.85
CA ALA A 77 -12.35 -2.78 2.68
C ALA A 77 -13.48 -1.79 2.36
N ASP A 78 -13.43 -0.64 3.01
CA ASP A 78 -14.33 0.48 2.73
C ASP A 78 -13.79 1.32 1.57
N ALA A 79 -12.47 1.40 1.43
CA ALA A 79 -11.81 2.12 0.35
C ALA A 79 -10.53 1.40 -0.06
N ILE A 80 -10.25 1.39 -1.35
CA ILE A 80 -9.04 0.79 -1.91
C ILE A 80 -8.34 1.85 -2.75
N PHE A 81 -7.09 2.14 -2.41
CA PHE A 81 -6.26 3.08 -3.16
C PHE A 81 -5.24 2.31 -3.98
N ILE A 82 -5.17 2.60 -5.26
CA ILE A 82 -4.17 2.00 -6.15
C ILE A 82 -2.97 2.94 -6.20
N ALA A 83 -1.92 2.58 -5.49
CA ALA A 83 -0.69 3.38 -5.38
C ALA A 83 0.52 2.61 -5.91
N VAL A 84 0.32 1.82 -6.95
CA VAL A 84 1.38 1.08 -7.61
C VAL A 84 2.23 2.01 -8.47
N GLY A 85 3.46 1.61 -8.79
CA GLY A 85 4.37 2.42 -9.55
C GLY A 85 3.84 2.75 -10.96
N THR A 86 4.11 3.99 -11.40
CA THR A 86 3.80 4.45 -12.74
C THR A 86 5.08 4.98 -13.38
N PRO A 87 6.04 4.07 -13.71
CA PRO A 87 7.30 4.51 -14.28
C PRO A 87 7.11 5.14 -15.65
N GLU A 88 8.07 5.94 -16.06
CA GLU A 88 8.06 6.56 -17.39
C GLU A 88 8.16 5.49 -18.48
N ARG A 89 7.30 5.58 -19.49
CA ARG A 89 7.36 4.67 -20.63
C ARG A 89 8.59 4.96 -21.50
N ARG A 90 9.18 3.90 -22.00
CA ARG A 90 10.29 4.01 -22.94
C ARG A 90 9.86 4.76 -24.18
N GLY A 91 10.61 5.80 -24.52
CA GLY A 91 10.54 6.47 -25.80
C GLY A 91 9.59 7.64 -25.91
N ASP A 92 8.62 7.82 -25.01
CA ASP A 92 7.66 8.93 -25.12
C ASP A 92 7.50 9.80 -23.88
N GLY A 93 8.11 9.43 -22.76
CA GLY A 93 8.05 10.22 -21.54
C GLY A 93 6.73 10.19 -20.79
N HIS A 94 5.76 9.41 -21.26
CA HIS A 94 4.49 9.27 -20.56
C HIS A 94 4.56 8.23 -19.44
N ALA A 95 3.72 8.36 -18.43
CA ALA A 95 3.64 7.38 -17.36
C ALA A 95 3.15 6.03 -17.90
N ASP A 96 3.80 4.96 -17.44
CA ASP A 96 3.37 3.60 -17.76
C ASP A 96 2.28 3.19 -16.80
N LEU A 97 1.04 3.07 -17.28
CA LEU A 97 -0.11 2.72 -16.47
C LEU A 97 -0.38 1.22 -16.43
N THR A 98 0.52 0.39 -16.97
CA THR A 98 0.36 -1.07 -17.00
C THR A 98 0.09 -1.63 -15.61
N TYR A 99 0.82 -1.18 -14.62
CA TYR A 99 0.68 -1.69 -13.24
C TYR A 99 -0.64 -1.25 -12.62
N VAL A 100 -1.11 -0.04 -12.93
CA VAL A 100 -2.42 0.44 -12.46
C VAL A 100 -3.54 -0.40 -13.03
N TYR A 101 -3.51 -0.67 -14.33
CA TYR A 101 -4.52 -1.50 -14.98
C TYR A 101 -4.48 -2.94 -14.48
N ALA A 102 -3.28 -3.48 -14.26
CA ALA A 102 -3.13 -4.84 -13.72
C ALA A 102 -3.75 -4.94 -12.32
N ALA A 103 -3.50 -3.96 -11.46
CA ALA A 103 -4.08 -3.92 -10.12
C ALA A 103 -5.61 -3.82 -10.19
N ALA A 104 -6.14 -2.95 -11.03
CA ALA A 104 -7.59 -2.79 -11.19
C ALA A 104 -8.25 -4.08 -11.67
N ARG A 105 -7.63 -4.78 -12.63
CA ARG A 105 -8.15 -6.07 -13.11
C ARG A 105 -8.13 -7.14 -12.04
N GLU A 106 -7.14 -7.13 -11.18
CA GLU A 106 -7.00 -8.11 -10.11
C GLU A 106 -8.05 -7.92 -9.03
N ILE A 107 -8.37 -6.69 -8.68
CA ILE A 107 -9.35 -6.42 -7.61
C ILE A 107 -10.80 -6.46 -8.08
N ALA A 108 -11.06 -6.16 -9.35
CA ALA A 108 -12.43 -6.05 -9.86
C ALA A 108 -13.32 -7.28 -9.58
N PRO A 109 -12.84 -8.53 -9.78
CA PRO A 109 -13.67 -9.71 -9.49
C PRO A 109 -13.95 -9.93 -8.01
N ILE A 110 -13.16 -9.33 -7.14
CA ILE A 110 -13.23 -9.55 -5.69
C ILE A 110 -14.08 -8.49 -5.00
N LEU A 111 -14.25 -7.33 -5.63
CA LEU A 111 -15.00 -6.22 -5.05
C LEU A 111 -16.46 -6.59 -4.81
N LYS A 112 -16.94 -6.28 -3.62
CA LYS A 112 -18.36 -6.38 -3.29
C LYS A 112 -19.07 -5.13 -3.81
N LYS A 113 -20.23 -5.34 -4.32
CA LYS A 113 -21.07 -4.22 -4.78
C LYS A 113 -21.70 -3.49 -3.59
#